data_18bc3ca31a2644b1bb514ce262fe58e0
#
_entry.id   18bc3ca31a2644b1bb514ce262fe58e0
#
_cell.length_a   1.000
_cell.length_b   1.000
_cell.length_c   1.000
_cell.angle_alpha   90.00
_cell.angle_beta   90.00
_cell.angle_gamma   90.00
#
_symmetry.space_group_name_H-M   'P 1'
#
loop_
_entity.id
_entity.type
_entity.pdbx_description
1 polymer ?
#
loop_
_entity_poly.entity_id
_entity_poly.type
_entity_poly.pdbx_seq_one_letter_code
_entity_poly.pdbx_strand_id
1 'polypeptide(L)'
;MLQSKATEDITKQNLKECFAMKMNAASIKNQKAEWEALGVKLPAFDHEAMTAKTKEHPVWVHFGAGNIFRGFIAALQQRLLNEGLQDRGIIAADTFDYDIIDKIYTPFDNLTMMVTLNPDGSTSREIIGSVA
;
A
#
# COMPACT_ATOMS: atom_id res chain seq x y z
N MET A 1 27.00 13.99 -25.40
CA MET A 1 27.03 12.53 -25.52
C MET A 1 27.29 11.79 -24.20
N LEU A 2 28.12 12.26 -23.31
CA LEU A 2 28.37 11.65 -21.99
C LEU A 2 27.24 11.83 -20.98
N GLN A 3 26.52 12.95 -20.99
CA GLN A 3 25.35 13.19 -20.08
C GLN A 3 24.13 12.32 -20.40
N SER A 4 23.90 11.95 -21.64
CA SER A 4 22.80 11.09 -22.08
C SER A 4 22.95 9.66 -21.56
N LYS A 5 24.18 9.09 -21.61
CA LYS A 5 24.44 7.72 -21.12
C LYS A 5 24.31 7.60 -19.60
N ALA A 6 24.79 8.59 -18.84
CA ALA A 6 24.70 8.58 -17.39
C ALA A 6 23.23 8.65 -16.91
N THR A 7 22.40 9.43 -17.59
CA THR A 7 20.97 9.54 -17.27
C THR A 7 20.21 8.26 -17.63
N GLU A 8 20.54 7.60 -18.75
CA GLU A 8 19.97 6.30 -19.13
C GLU A 8 20.38 5.17 -18.17
N ASP A 9 21.62 5.15 -17.73
CA ASP A 9 22.10 4.13 -16.79
C ASP A 9 21.47 4.29 -15.40
N ILE A 10 21.33 5.52 -14.91
CA ILE A 10 20.63 5.81 -13.65
C ILE A 10 19.15 5.39 -13.76
N THR A 11 18.50 5.65 -14.89
CA THR A 11 17.09 5.28 -15.10
C THR A 11 16.92 3.76 -15.17
N LYS A 12 17.84 3.05 -15.83
CA LYS A 12 17.83 1.58 -15.91
C LYS A 12 18.16 0.91 -14.57
N GLN A 13 19.05 1.50 -13.78
CA GLN A 13 19.38 1.01 -12.45
C GLN A 13 18.22 1.22 -11.48
N ASN A 14 17.57 2.38 -11.49
CA ASN A 14 16.38 2.66 -10.71
C ASN A 14 15.19 1.75 -11.09
N LEU A 15 15.04 1.41 -12.38
CA LEU A 15 14.06 0.45 -12.84
C LEU A 15 14.37 -0.97 -12.34
N LYS A 16 15.63 -1.41 -12.34
CA LYS A 16 16.02 -2.72 -11.79
C LYS A 16 15.81 -2.80 -10.28
N GLU A 17 16.10 -1.75 -9.54
CA GLU A 17 15.87 -1.68 -8.09
C GLU A 17 14.37 -1.63 -7.78
N CYS A 18 13.57 -0.93 -8.59
CA CYS A 18 12.10 -0.93 -8.49
C CYS A 18 11.49 -2.33 -8.70
N PHE A 19 12.05 -3.13 -9.61
CA PHE A 19 11.64 -4.53 -9.82
C PHE A 19 12.10 -5.47 -8.69
N ALA A 20 13.08 -5.07 -7.88
CA ALA A 20 13.60 -5.86 -6.76
C ALA A 20 12.81 -5.62 -5.46
N MET A 21 12.06 -4.50 -5.34
CA MET A 21 11.26 -4.21 -4.16
C MET A 21 9.91 -4.94 -4.23
N LYS A 22 9.71 -5.85 -3.30
CA LYS A 22 8.41 -6.52 -3.13
C LYS A 22 7.54 -5.71 -2.19
N MET A 23 6.29 -5.43 -2.57
CA MET A 23 5.33 -4.77 -1.69
C MET A 23 4.90 -5.74 -0.58
N ASN A 24 5.41 -5.54 0.61
CA ASN A 24 5.06 -6.26 1.83
C ASN A 24 5.38 -5.40 3.06
N ALA A 25 4.92 -5.82 4.24
CA ALA A 25 5.10 -5.09 5.49
C ALA A 25 6.58 -4.82 5.81
N ALA A 26 7.45 -5.81 5.60
CA ALA A 26 8.88 -5.65 5.84
C ALA A 26 9.52 -4.61 4.91
N SER A 27 9.15 -4.60 3.63
CA SER A 27 9.69 -3.66 2.65
C SER A 27 9.25 -2.22 2.95
N ILE A 28 7.98 -1.96 3.24
CA ILE A 28 7.52 -0.60 3.56
C ILE A 28 8.16 -0.06 4.86
N LYS A 29 8.54 -0.94 5.78
CA LYS A 29 9.22 -0.58 7.03
C LYS A 29 10.71 -0.33 6.81
N ASN A 30 11.41 -1.26 6.14
CA ASN A 30 12.87 -1.27 6.07
C ASN A 30 13.43 -0.50 4.88
N GLN A 31 12.63 -0.28 3.83
CA GLN A 31 13.02 0.40 2.57
C GLN A 31 12.16 1.65 2.34
N LYS A 32 11.80 2.34 3.43
CA LYS A 32 10.93 3.53 3.37
C LYS A 32 11.48 4.61 2.45
N ALA A 33 12.78 4.92 2.56
CA ALA A 33 13.44 5.95 1.77
C ALA A 33 13.41 5.63 0.26
N GLU A 34 13.56 4.36 -0.10
CA GLU A 34 13.51 3.90 -1.49
C GLU A 34 12.10 4.03 -2.07
N TRP A 35 11.05 3.67 -1.31
CA TRP A 35 9.67 3.86 -1.70
C TRP A 35 9.33 5.34 -1.92
N GLU A 36 9.74 6.20 -0.97
CA GLU A 36 9.52 7.65 -1.05
C GLU A 36 10.29 8.27 -2.23
N ALA A 37 11.52 7.81 -2.53
CA ALA A 37 12.28 8.24 -3.69
C ALA A 37 11.61 7.89 -5.03
N LEU A 38 10.79 6.83 -5.06
CA LEU A 38 9.95 6.47 -6.21
C LEU A 38 8.65 7.27 -6.29
N GLY A 39 8.45 8.23 -5.39
CA GLY A 39 7.22 9.04 -5.32
C GLY A 39 6.01 8.26 -4.79
N VAL A 40 6.23 7.21 -4.00
CA VAL A 40 5.17 6.43 -3.37
C VAL A 40 4.94 6.91 -1.95
N LYS A 41 3.73 7.32 -1.64
CA LYS A 41 3.32 7.68 -0.28
C LYS A 41 3.05 6.41 0.53
N LEU A 42 3.64 6.33 1.72
CA LEU A 42 3.48 5.21 2.65
C LEU A 42 2.52 5.55 3.78
N PRO A 43 1.93 4.52 4.45
CA PRO A 43 1.23 4.72 5.72
C PRO A 43 2.12 5.43 6.75
N ALA A 44 1.54 6.40 7.48
CA ALA A 44 2.27 7.13 8.53
C ALA A 44 2.21 6.42 9.89
N PHE A 45 1.45 5.36 10.02
CA PHE A 45 1.32 4.52 11.21
C PHE A 45 2.14 3.22 11.08
N ASP A 46 2.39 2.56 12.22
CA ASP A 46 2.99 1.23 12.23
C ASP A 46 1.97 0.18 11.79
N HIS A 47 2.15 -0.35 10.59
CA HIS A 47 1.25 -1.33 9.97
C HIS A 47 1.19 -2.65 10.74
N GLU A 48 2.32 -3.13 11.27
CA GLU A 48 2.38 -4.38 12.03
C GLU A 48 1.64 -4.25 13.37
N ALA A 49 1.88 -3.16 14.10
CA ALA A 49 1.22 -2.88 15.36
C ALA A 49 -0.30 -2.67 15.17
N MET A 50 -0.70 -1.93 14.14
CA MET A 50 -2.11 -1.73 13.80
C MET A 50 -2.79 -3.05 13.45
N THR A 51 -2.16 -3.90 12.64
CA THR A 51 -2.68 -5.22 12.24
C THR A 51 -2.86 -6.12 13.46
N ALA A 52 -1.86 -6.21 14.34
CA ALA A 52 -1.93 -7.01 15.56
C ALA A 52 -3.09 -6.56 16.46
N LYS A 53 -3.19 -5.26 16.70
CA LYS A 53 -4.25 -4.67 17.53
C LYS A 53 -5.65 -4.87 16.93
N THR A 54 -5.77 -4.79 15.61
CA THR A 54 -7.03 -5.03 14.91
C THR A 54 -7.48 -6.48 15.03
N LYS A 55 -6.54 -7.43 14.88
CA LYS A 55 -6.84 -8.87 15.00
C LYS A 55 -7.20 -9.27 16.42
N GLU A 56 -6.57 -8.66 17.42
CA GLU A 56 -6.89 -8.91 18.83
C GLU A 56 -8.29 -8.41 19.20
N HIS A 57 -8.64 -7.20 18.75
CA HIS A 57 -9.93 -6.56 19.04
C HIS A 57 -10.51 -5.90 17.78
N PRO A 58 -11.08 -6.69 16.85
CA PRO A 58 -11.67 -6.13 15.63
C PRO A 58 -12.91 -5.30 15.94
N VAL A 59 -12.99 -4.10 15.37
CA VAL A 59 -14.14 -3.19 15.54
C VAL A 59 -14.88 -2.97 14.23
N TRP A 60 -14.31 -3.35 13.11
CA TRP A 60 -14.90 -3.21 11.79
C TRP A 60 -14.57 -4.41 10.92
N VAL A 61 -15.61 -5.12 10.50
CA VAL A 61 -15.56 -6.16 9.48
C VAL A 61 -16.32 -5.65 8.27
N HIS A 62 -15.67 -5.63 7.11
CA HIS A 62 -16.27 -5.21 5.85
C HIS A 62 -16.44 -6.41 4.93
N PHE A 63 -17.65 -6.62 4.43
CA PHE A 63 -17.95 -7.67 3.47
C PHE A 63 -17.82 -7.13 2.05
N GLY A 64 -16.96 -7.76 1.25
CA GLY A 64 -16.55 -7.34 -0.07
C GLY A 64 -15.12 -6.76 -0.06
N ALA A 65 -14.21 -7.46 -0.73
CA ALA A 65 -12.77 -7.16 -0.72
C ALA A 65 -12.28 -6.58 -2.05
N GLY A 66 -13.18 -6.10 -2.90
CA GLY A 66 -12.89 -5.65 -4.26
C GLY A 66 -12.22 -4.28 -4.34
N ASN A 67 -12.10 -3.77 -5.57
CA ASN A 67 -11.37 -2.54 -5.87
C ASN A 67 -11.98 -1.30 -5.21
N ILE A 68 -13.31 -1.21 -5.12
CA ILE A 68 -13.99 -0.07 -4.48
C ILE A 68 -13.66 -0.03 -2.99
N PHE A 69 -13.71 -1.17 -2.31
CA PHE A 69 -13.30 -1.25 -0.90
C PHE A 69 -11.85 -0.80 -0.72
N ARG A 70 -10.92 -1.34 -1.50
CA ARG A 70 -9.47 -1.05 -1.38
C ARG A 70 -9.14 0.41 -1.70
N GLY A 71 -9.72 0.95 -2.79
CA GLY A 71 -9.40 2.30 -3.27
C GLY A 71 -10.18 3.42 -2.60
N PHE A 72 -11.29 3.12 -1.90
CA PHE A 72 -12.12 4.14 -1.26
C PHE A 72 -12.24 3.93 0.24
N ILE A 73 -12.89 2.87 0.70
CA ILE A 73 -13.17 2.67 2.13
C ILE A 73 -11.88 2.47 2.94
N ALA A 74 -10.99 1.61 2.47
CA ALA A 74 -9.69 1.38 3.11
C ALA A 74 -8.81 2.65 3.08
N ALA A 75 -8.86 3.44 2.01
CA ALA A 75 -8.16 4.71 1.93
C ALA A 75 -8.69 5.76 2.93
N LEU A 76 -10.00 5.81 3.17
CA LEU A 76 -10.58 6.68 4.21
C LEU A 76 -10.11 6.25 5.61
N GLN A 77 -10.13 4.97 5.91
CA GLN A 77 -9.64 4.45 7.19
C GLN A 77 -8.14 4.75 7.37
N GLN A 78 -7.34 4.64 6.32
CA GLN A 78 -5.93 5.01 6.37
C GLN A 78 -5.72 6.48 6.77
N ARG A 79 -6.55 7.40 6.28
CA ARG A 79 -6.45 8.81 6.68
C ARG A 79 -6.67 8.97 8.18
N LEU A 80 -7.68 8.30 8.74
CA LEU A 80 -7.94 8.34 10.18
C LEU A 80 -6.79 7.75 11.00
N LEU A 81 -6.18 6.66 10.52
CA LEU A 81 -4.99 6.06 11.13
C LEU A 81 -3.78 6.98 11.04
N ASN A 82 -3.54 7.61 9.88
CA ASN A 82 -2.43 8.54 9.68
C ASN A 82 -2.52 9.79 10.58
N GLU A 83 -3.72 10.23 10.89
CA GLU A 83 -4.00 11.38 11.77
C GLU A 83 -4.08 10.99 13.25
N GLY A 84 -3.95 9.71 13.57
CA GLY A 84 -4.05 9.21 14.94
C GLY A 84 -5.47 9.28 15.53
N LEU A 85 -6.49 9.46 14.69
CA LEU A 85 -7.90 9.49 15.09
C LEU A 85 -8.49 8.09 15.26
N GLN A 86 -7.82 7.09 14.72
CA GLN A 86 -8.10 5.67 14.88
C GLN A 86 -6.80 4.90 15.12
N ASP A 87 -6.92 3.73 15.74
CA ASP A 87 -5.79 2.87 16.05
C ASP A 87 -5.94 1.43 15.53
N ARG A 88 -7.05 1.15 14.85
CA ARG A 88 -7.39 -0.16 14.27
C ARG A 88 -7.79 -0.03 12.81
N GLY A 89 -7.44 -1.05 12.04
CA GLY A 89 -7.82 -1.17 10.65
C GLY A 89 -9.15 -1.89 10.46
N ILE A 90 -9.36 -2.39 9.25
CA ILE A 90 -10.56 -3.10 8.82
C ILE A 90 -10.21 -4.56 8.58
N ILE A 91 -11.03 -5.48 9.05
CA ILE A 91 -11.01 -6.88 8.61
C ILE A 91 -11.85 -6.98 7.33
N ALA A 92 -11.22 -7.34 6.23
CA ALA A 92 -11.91 -7.58 4.97
C ALA A 92 -12.35 -9.05 4.88
N ALA A 93 -13.59 -9.28 4.50
CA ALA A 93 -14.15 -10.60 4.25
C ALA A 93 -14.77 -10.66 2.84
N ASP A 94 -14.58 -11.77 2.14
CA ASP A 94 -15.27 -12.02 0.88
C ASP A 94 -15.99 -13.36 0.95
N THR A 95 -17.21 -13.42 0.40
CA THR A 95 -18.07 -14.61 0.46
C THR A 95 -18.20 -15.34 -0.87
N PHE A 96 -17.69 -14.77 -1.96
CA PHE A 96 -17.80 -15.31 -3.31
C PHE A 96 -16.45 -15.48 -4.00
N ASP A 97 -15.57 -14.51 -3.87
CA ASP A 97 -14.26 -14.48 -4.53
C ASP A 97 -13.15 -14.77 -3.53
N TYR A 98 -12.94 -16.05 -3.23
CA TYR A 98 -11.84 -16.48 -2.34
C TYR A 98 -10.46 -16.21 -2.97
N ASP A 99 -10.38 -16.22 -4.30
CA ASP A 99 -9.15 -15.95 -5.04
C ASP A 99 -8.62 -14.53 -4.77
N ILE A 100 -9.49 -13.57 -4.48
CA ILE A 100 -9.05 -12.19 -4.17
C ILE A 100 -8.22 -12.16 -2.88
N ILE A 101 -8.60 -12.94 -1.87
CA ILE A 101 -7.85 -13.02 -0.62
C ILE A 101 -6.48 -13.68 -0.86
N ASP A 102 -6.46 -14.82 -1.54
CA ASP A 102 -5.24 -15.60 -1.73
C ASP A 102 -4.25 -14.97 -2.71
N LYS A 103 -4.74 -14.26 -3.74
CA LYS A 103 -3.91 -13.70 -4.81
C LYS A 103 -3.60 -12.22 -4.66
N ILE A 104 -4.47 -11.46 -3.98
CA ILE A 104 -4.38 -10.00 -3.92
C ILE A 104 -4.04 -9.50 -2.51
N TYR A 105 -4.53 -10.14 -1.45
CA TYR A 105 -4.25 -9.70 -0.08
C TYR A 105 -3.07 -10.44 0.54
N THR A 106 -3.14 -11.75 0.65
CA THR A 106 -2.14 -12.57 1.34
C THR A 106 -0.71 -12.37 0.85
N PRO A 107 -0.42 -12.35 -0.47
CA PRO A 107 0.96 -12.21 -0.96
C PRO A 107 1.59 -10.84 -0.69
N PHE A 108 0.78 -9.84 -0.33
CA PHE A 108 1.20 -8.46 -0.12
C PHE A 108 0.96 -7.96 1.31
N ASP A 109 0.78 -8.86 2.28
CA ASP A 109 0.47 -8.52 3.69
C ASP A 109 -0.71 -7.54 3.81
N ASN A 110 -1.77 -7.75 3.01
CA ASN A 110 -2.96 -6.91 2.89
C ASN A 110 -2.72 -5.47 2.41
N LEU A 111 -1.52 -5.17 1.92
CA LEU A 111 -1.21 -3.86 1.32
C LEU A 111 -1.78 -3.75 -0.09
N THR A 112 -2.18 -2.55 -0.47
CA THR A 112 -2.66 -2.24 -1.82
C THR A 112 -1.98 -0.99 -2.35
N MET A 113 -1.47 -1.05 -3.59
CA MET A 113 -1.01 0.15 -4.29
C MET A 113 -2.20 0.86 -4.94
N MET A 114 -2.51 2.06 -4.47
CA MET A 114 -3.48 2.94 -5.10
C MET A 114 -2.78 3.91 -6.04
N VAL A 115 -3.21 3.95 -7.28
CA VAL A 115 -2.72 4.89 -8.30
C VAL A 115 -3.87 5.83 -8.68
N THR A 116 -3.66 7.12 -8.47
CA THR A 116 -4.63 8.16 -8.83
C THR A 116 -4.16 8.88 -10.08
N LEU A 117 -5.02 8.97 -11.07
CA LEU A 117 -4.82 9.81 -12.26
C LEU A 117 -5.32 11.22 -11.94
N ASN A 118 -4.43 12.19 -11.99
CA ASN A 118 -4.76 13.58 -11.72
C ASN A 118 -5.26 14.29 -12.98
N PRO A 119 -6.06 15.37 -12.87
CA PRO A 119 -6.58 16.10 -14.02
C PRO A 119 -5.51 16.69 -14.94
N ASP A 120 -4.31 16.93 -14.45
CA ASP A 120 -3.16 17.43 -15.21
C ASP A 120 -2.39 16.33 -15.97
N GLY A 121 -2.88 15.09 -15.91
CA GLY A 121 -2.26 13.92 -16.54
C GLY A 121 -1.14 13.27 -15.71
N SER A 122 -0.80 13.83 -14.56
CA SER A 122 0.15 13.19 -13.62
C SER A 122 -0.47 12.03 -12.86
N THR A 123 0.34 11.21 -12.22
CA THR A 123 -0.11 10.13 -11.34
C THR A 123 0.44 10.31 -9.94
N SER A 124 -0.38 10.05 -8.93
CA SER A 124 0.06 9.88 -7.55
C SER A 124 -0.10 8.42 -7.12
N ARG A 125 0.82 7.96 -6.27
CA ARG A 125 0.87 6.57 -5.80
C ARG A 125 0.89 6.55 -4.28
N GLU A 126 0.05 5.70 -3.70
CA GLU A 126 -0.03 5.53 -2.26
C GLU A 126 -0.20 4.06 -1.92
N ILE A 127 0.54 3.57 -0.92
CA ILE A 127 0.29 2.25 -0.35
C ILE A 127 -0.76 2.38 0.74
N ILE A 128 -1.86 1.66 0.56
CA ILE A 128 -2.94 1.53 1.54
C ILE A 128 -2.64 0.31 2.41
N GLY A 129 -2.49 0.55 3.70
CA GLY A 129 -2.15 -0.46 4.70
C GLY A 129 -3.14 -0.54 5.86
N SER A 130 -4.38 -0.06 5.68
CA SER A 130 -5.41 -0.02 6.71
C SER A 130 -6.23 -1.32 6.84
N VAL A 131 -5.93 -2.34 6.04
CA VAL A 131 -6.55 -3.67 6.10
C VAL A 131 -5.66 -4.61 6.91
N ALA A 132 -6.25 -5.36 7.87
CA ALA A 132 -5.54 -6.19 8.83
C ALA A 132 -5.73 -7.70 8.59
#